data_f0d4989796070072bae96706b6f4f5d1
#
_entry.id   f0d4989796070072bae96706b6f4f5d1
#
_cell.length_a   1.000
_cell.length_b   1.000
_cell.length_c   1.000
_cell.angle_alpha   90.00
_cell.angle_beta   90.00
_cell.angle_gamma   90.00
#
_symmetry.space_group_name_H-M   'P 1'
#
loop_
_entity.id
_entity.type
_entity.pdbx_description
1 polymer ?
#
loop_
_entity_poly.entity_id
_entity_poly.type
_entity_poly.pdbx_seq_one_letter_code
_entity_poly.pdbx_strand_id
1 'polypeptide(L)'
;TISGISIGIQDLVVPKQKKDMLDDAWDDVSQIESDFQKGLMSGGERYNRVVDIWRGLISRMEDALFEELEKDGEIEGFNPVHIMANSGARSKREPIRQISGLRGLMAKPSGEIIEHPIESCFREGLSVLEYFISTHGARKGLADTAIKTASSGYLTRKLVDVAQDIMITVYDCETLNGVVKNSGEDDNQE
;
A
#
# COMPACT_ATOMS: atom_id res chain seq x y z
N THR A 1 -12.73 -0.32 -21.47
CA THR A 1 -12.95 0.44 -22.69
C THR A 1 -14.31 0.11 -23.33
N ILE A 2 -14.66 -1.19 -23.45
CA ILE A 2 -15.93 -1.62 -24.06
C ILE A 2 -17.14 -1.19 -23.22
N SER A 3 -17.05 -1.27 -21.88
CA SER A 3 -18.11 -0.90 -20.93
C SER A 3 -18.39 0.61 -20.89
N GLY A 4 -17.47 1.46 -21.37
CA GLY A 4 -17.61 2.92 -21.32
C GLY A 4 -17.54 3.53 -19.92
N ILE A 5 -17.07 2.78 -18.91
CA ILE A 5 -16.92 3.26 -17.53
C ILE A 5 -15.84 4.35 -17.51
N SER A 6 -16.17 5.51 -16.95
CA SER A 6 -15.26 6.63 -16.71
C SER A 6 -15.29 7.04 -15.23
N ILE A 7 -14.26 7.75 -14.78
CA ILE A 7 -14.13 8.22 -13.40
C ILE A 7 -14.17 9.75 -13.41
N GLY A 8 -15.02 10.34 -12.56
CA GLY A 8 -15.05 11.75 -12.24
C GLY A 8 -14.39 12.04 -10.88
N ILE A 9 -14.13 13.31 -10.59
CA ILE A 9 -13.59 13.73 -9.30
C ILE A 9 -14.60 13.47 -8.16
N GLN A 10 -15.89 13.56 -8.47
CA GLN A 10 -16.96 13.29 -7.51
C GLN A 10 -16.99 11.83 -7.03
N ASP A 11 -16.58 10.89 -7.87
CA ASP A 11 -16.56 9.45 -7.54
C ASP A 11 -15.49 9.09 -6.50
N LEU A 12 -14.58 10.02 -6.24
CA LEU A 12 -13.50 9.89 -5.26
C LEU A 12 -13.98 10.42 -3.90
N VAL A 13 -14.76 9.66 -3.18
CA VAL A 13 -15.32 10.07 -1.89
C VAL A 13 -14.23 10.13 -0.82
N VAL A 14 -14.23 11.20 0.01
CA VAL A 14 -13.37 11.30 1.21
C VAL A 14 -14.20 10.89 2.43
N PRO A 15 -13.74 9.94 3.26
CA PRO A 15 -14.50 9.50 4.41
C PRO A 15 -14.79 10.64 5.40
N LYS A 16 -16.04 10.77 5.82
CA LYS A 16 -16.46 11.81 6.78
C LYS A 16 -15.78 11.65 8.13
N GLN A 17 -15.51 10.43 8.53
CA GLN A 17 -14.86 10.08 9.79
C GLN A 17 -13.33 10.33 9.79
N LYS A 18 -12.75 10.75 8.66
CA LYS A 18 -11.30 10.94 8.51
C LYS A 18 -10.72 11.84 9.60
N LYS A 19 -11.39 12.96 9.89
CA LYS A 19 -10.90 13.93 10.85
C LYS A 19 -10.90 13.37 12.27
N ASP A 20 -12.00 12.76 12.68
CA ASP A 20 -12.13 12.18 14.01
C ASP A 20 -11.09 11.07 14.25
N MET A 21 -10.88 10.21 13.23
CA MET A 21 -9.88 9.15 13.29
C MET A 21 -8.44 9.67 13.36
N LEU A 22 -8.16 10.82 12.74
CA LEU A 22 -6.85 11.48 12.83
C LEU A 22 -6.64 12.11 14.20
N ASP A 23 -7.66 12.79 14.74
CA ASP A 23 -7.61 13.43 16.06
C ASP A 23 -7.37 12.35 17.15
N ASP A 24 -8.09 11.23 17.12
CA ASP A 24 -7.88 10.09 18.03
C ASP A 24 -6.44 9.56 17.96
N ALA A 25 -5.89 9.41 16.75
CA ALA A 25 -4.52 8.90 16.58
C ALA A 25 -3.47 9.90 17.10
N TRP A 26 -3.70 11.20 16.95
CA TRP A 26 -2.82 12.22 17.52
C TRP A 26 -2.86 12.25 19.05
N ASP A 27 -4.02 12.00 19.65
CA ASP A 27 -4.15 11.86 21.11
C ASP A 27 -3.34 10.67 21.63
N ASP A 28 -3.44 9.51 20.96
CA ASP A 28 -2.66 8.33 21.28
C ASP A 28 -1.15 8.59 21.16
N VAL A 29 -0.70 9.26 20.09
CA VAL A 29 0.71 9.64 19.89
C VAL A 29 1.18 10.62 20.99
N SER A 30 0.35 11.59 21.36
CA SER A 30 0.64 12.56 22.43
C SER A 30 0.82 11.86 23.77
N GLN A 31 0.04 10.82 24.05
CA GLN A 31 0.17 10.02 25.27
C GLN A 31 1.51 9.26 25.28
N ILE A 32 1.89 8.63 24.19
CA ILE A 32 3.18 7.94 24.06
C ILE A 32 4.34 8.92 24.26
N GLU A 33 4.25 10.12 23.70
CA GLU A 33 5.28 11.14 23.86
C GLU A 33 5.39 11.60 25.33
N SER A 34 4.26 11.77 26.03
CA SER A 34 4.24 12.07 27.47
C SER A 34 4.90 10.96 28.29
N ASP A 35 4.64 9.70 27.97
CA ASP A 35 5.20 8.55 28.68
C ASP A 35 6.70 8.40 28.39
N PHE A 36 7.14 8.72 27.18
CA PHE A 36 8.55 8.79 26.86
C PHE A 36 9.27 9.89 27.64
N GLN A 37 8.68 11.09 27.76
CA GLN A 37 9.24 12.18 28.55
C GLN A 37 9.33 11.83 30.05
N LYS A 38 8.43 11.01 30.57
CA LYS A 38 8.49 10.45 31.93
C LYS A 38 9.54 9.36 32.12
N GLY A 39 10.21 8.94 31.03
CA GLY A 39 11.23 7.90 31.07
C GLY A 39 10.69 6.48 31.19
N LEU A 40 9.41 6.25 30.88
CA LEU A 40 8.76 4.95 30.99
C LEU A 40 9.10 4.00 29.82
N MET A 41 9.66 4.52 28.75
CA MET A 41 10.02 3.73 27.56
C MET A 41 11.30 4.22 26.88
N SER A 42 11.92 3.35 26.09
CA SER A 42 13.10 3.69 25.31
C SER A 42 12.71 4.44 24.01
N GLY A 43 13.67 5.16 23.40
CA GLY A 43 13.42 5.86 22.12
C GLY A 43 13.04 4.92 20.98
N GLY A 44 13.62 3.70 20.94
CA GLY A 44 13.25 2.71 19.93
C GLY A 44 11.84 2.15 20.14
N GLU A 45 11.43 1.96 21.39
CA GLU A 45 10.07 1.51 21.72
C GLU A 45 9.05 2.60 21.37
N ARG A 46 9.32 3.86 21.71
CA ARG A 46 8.49 5.01 21.32
C ARG A 46 8.27 5.03 19.80
N TYR A 47 9.37 4.95 19.03
CA TYR A 47 9.31 4.94 17.58
C TYR A 47 8.41 3.81 17.04
N ASN A 48 8.60 2.59 17.53
CA ASN A 48 7.81 1.45 17.08
C ASN A 48 6.32 1.62 17.41
N ARG A 49 5.99 2.08 18.62
CA ARG A 49 4.59 2.31 19.03
C ARG A 49 3.92 3.39 18.19
N VAL A 50 4.60 4.49 17.91
CA VAL A 50 4.09 5.56 17.04
C VAL A 50 3.82 5.04 15.63
N VAL A 51 4.76 4.29 15.04
CA VAL A 51 4.58 3.69 13.72
C VAL A 51 3.41 2.70 13.70
N ASP A 52 3.21 1.93 14.77
CA ASP A 52 2.12 0.96 14.86
C ASP A 52 0.75 1.63 14.98
N ILE A 53 0.63 2.74 15.71
CA ILE A 53 -0.60 3.57 15.74
C ILE A 53 -0.95 4.02 14.32
N TRP A 54 0.01 4.59 13.60
CA TRP A 54 -0.22 5.07 12.25
C TRP A 54 -0.56 3.95 11.27
N ARG A 55 0.05 2.77 11.38
CA ARG A 55 -0.34 1.60 10.59
C ARG A 55 -1.76 1.16 10.88
N GLY A 56 -2.13 1.11 12.16
CA GLY A 56 -3.49 0.79 12.58
C GLY A 56 -4.53 1.78 12.04
N LEU A 57 -4.21 3.08 12.09
CA LEU A 57 -5.05 4.12 11.49
C LEU A 57 -5.20 3.93 9.98
N ILE A 58 -4.09 3.68 9.27
CA ILE A 58 -4.10 3.47 7.81
C ILE A 58 -5.04 2.32 7.43
N SER A 59 -5.00 1.20 8.16
CA SER A 59 -5.89 0.07 7.90
C SER A 59 -7.35 0.41 8.17
N ARG A 60 -7.66 1.03 9.31
CA ARG A 60 -9.02 1.46 9.63
C ARG A 60 -9.57 2.48 8.63
N MET A 61 -8.72 3.41 8.19
CA MET A 61 -9.08 4.40 7.18
C MET A 61 -9.39 3.76 5.82
N GLU A 62 -8.63 2.73 5.46
CA GLU A 62 -8.88 1.99 4.23
C GLU A 62 -10.24 1.28 4.26
N ASP A 63 -10.55 0.62 5.37
CA ASP A 63 -11.84 -0.06 5.53
C ASP A 63 -13.01 0.93 5.54
N ALA A 64 -12.90 2.03 6.29
CA ALA A 64 -13.91 3.09 6.31
C ALA A 64 -14.13 3.73 4.93
N LEU A 65 -13.06 3.91 4.15
CA LEU A 65 -13.15 4.43 2.79
C LEU A 65 -13.93 3.48 1.87
N PHE A 66 -13.66 2.19 1.94
CA PHE A 66 -14.34 1.21 1.10
C PHE A 66 -15.80 1.03 1.48
N GLU A 67 -16.14 1.09 2.77
CA GLU A 67 -17.53 1.12 3.22
C GLU A 67 -18.28 2.37 2.70
N GLU A 68 -17.64 3.53 2.68
CA GLU A 68 -18.26 4.76 2.18
C GLU A 68 -18.45 4.73 0.65
N LEU A 69 -17.47 4.18 -0.09
CA LEU A 69 -17.59 3.97 -1.53
C LEU A 69 -18.69 2.96 -1.90
N GLU A 70 -18.91 1.95 -1.06
CA GLU A 70 -20.01 0.98 -1.25
C GLU A 70 -21.36 1.64 -1.02
N LYS A 71 -21.51 2.41 0.07
CA LYS A 71 -22.73 3.16 0.40
C LYS A 71 -23.05 4.23 -0.67
N ASP A 72 -22.05 4.91 -1.18
CA ASP A 72 -22.20 5.88 -2.26
C ASP A 72 -22.75 5.19 -3.52
N GLY A 73 -22.23 4.02 -3.85
CA GLY A 73 -22.74 3.19 -4.94
C GLY A 73 -24.18 2.73 -4.76
N GLU A 74 -24.65 2.52 -3.52
CA GLU A 74 -26.04 2.17 -3.22
C GLU A 74 -27.00 3.36 -3.41
N ILE A 75 -26.56 4.57 -3.03
CA ILE A 75 -27.38 5.80 -3.07
C ILE A 75 -27.48 6.34 -4.50
N GLU A 76 -26.35 6.45 -5.19
CA GLU A 76 -26.27 6.96 -6.56
C GLU A 76 -26.38 5.86 -7.63
N GLY A 77 -26.49 4.59 -7.19
CA GLY A 77 -26.69 3.42 -8.03
C GLY A 77 -25.44 2.89 -8.74
N PHE A 78 -24.29 3.60 -8.64
CA PHE A 78 -23.09 3.19 -9.36
C PHE A 78 -21.85 4.04 -8.98
N ASN A 79 -20.91 3.49 -8.22
CA ASN A 79 -19.59 4.12 -8.06
C ASN A 79 -18.53 3.37 -8.90
N PRO A 80 -18.01 3.96 -9.98
CA PRO A 80 -17.08 3.29 -10.89
C PRO A 80 -15.76 2.92 -10.24
N VAL A 81 -15.30 3.66 -9.26
CA VAL A 81 -14.05 3.37 -8.52
C VAL A 81 -14.20 2.11 -7.68
N HIS A 82 -15.31 2.00 -6.94
CA HIS A 82 -15.62 0.82 -6.14
C HIS A 82 -15.72 -0.44 -7.01
N ILE A 83 -16.44 -0.38 -8.11
CA ILE A 83 -16.63 -1.52 -9.02
C ILE A 83 -15.30 -1.98 -9.63
N MET A 84 -14.48 -1.05 -10.10
CA MET A 84 -13.18 -1.40 -10.69
C MET A 84 -12.22 -2.03 -9.68
N ALA A 85 -12.24 -1.54 -8.43
CA ALA A 85 -11.41 -2.10 -7.36
C ALA A 85 -11.91 -3.47 -6.91
N ASN A 86 -13.21 -3.60 -6.65
CA ASN A 86 -13.82 -4.81 -6.14
C ASN A 86 -13.78 -5.96 -7.16
N SER A 87 -13.95 -5.66 -8.45
CA SER A 87 -13.83 -6.65 -9.53
C SER A 87 -12.39 -7.08 -9.82
N GLY A 88 -11.38 -6.42 -9.25
CA GLY A 88 -9.97 -6.66 -9.54
C GLY A 88 -9.54 -6.24 -10.95
N ALA A 89 -10.40 -5.57 -11.71
CA ALA A 89 -10.12 -5.15 -13.08
C ALA A 89 -8.98 -4.13 -13.15
N ARG A 90 -8.92 -3.21 -12.21
CA ARG A 90 -7.86 -2.19 -12.10
C ARG A 90 -7.84 -1.59 -10.71
N SER A 91 -6.61 -1.25 -10.27
CA SER A 91 -6.30 -0.65 -8.98
C SER A 91 -6.48 -1.63 -7.80
N LYS A 92 -5.51 -1.60 -6.92
CA LYS A 92 -5.59 -2.22 -5.59
C LYS A 92 -6.23 -1.20 -4.63
N ARG A 93 -6.53 -1.62 -3.40
CA ARG A 93 -7.11 -0.75 -2.36
C ARG A 93 -6.18 0.40 -1.98
N GLU A 94 -4.87 0.15 -1.87
CA GLU A 94 -3.88 1.14 -1.45
C GLU A 94 -3.82 2.40 -2.33
N PRO A 95 -3.74 2.35 -3.68
CA PRO A 95 -3.79 3.55 -4.53
C PRO A 95 -5.05 4.38 -4.34
N ILE A 96 -6.21 3.74 -4.14
CA ILE A 96 -7.48 4.45 -3.90
C ILE A 96 -7.45 5.15 -2.55
N ARG A 97 -6.93 4.50 -1.51
CA ARG A 97 -6.70 5.11 -0.20
C ARG A 97 -5.81 6.36 -0.30
N GLN A 98 -4.72 6.29 -1.06
CA GLN A 98 -3.84 7.45 -1.25
C GLN A 98 -4.50 8.61 -1.99
N ILE A 99 -5.46 8.32 -2.88
CA ILE A 99 -6.18 9.36 -3.63
C ILE A 99 -7.26 10.01 -2.77
N SER A 100 -8.05 9.24 -2.03
CA SER A 100 -9.27 9.71 -1.37
C SER A 100 -9.23 9.67 0.17
N GLY A 101 -8.39 8.83 0.78
CA GLY A 101 -8.26 8.69 2.22
C GLY A 101 -7.13 9.55 2.78
N LEU A 102 -6.00 8.91 3.06
CA LEU A 102 -4.75 9.54 3.48
C LEU A 102 -3.57 8.84 2.80
N ARG A 103 -2.48 9.57 2.60
CA ARG A 103 -1.28 8.97 2.02
C ARG A 103 -0.54 8.07 3.02
N GLY A 104 -0.40 8.52 4.26
CA GLY A 104 0.16 7.76 5.36
C GLY A 104 1.67 7.87 5.52
N LEU A 105 2.29 6.83 6.07
CA LEU A 105 3.71 6.80 6.39
C LEU A 105 4.58 6.76 5.12
N MET A 106 5.67 7.52 5.16
CA MET A 106 6.66 7.57 4.09
C MET A 106 8.02 7.08 4.59
N ALA A 107 8.76 6.40 3.72
CA ALA A 107 10.12 5.97 4.02
C ALA A 107 11.16 6.95 3.46
N LYS A 108 12.20 7.22 4.24
CA LYS A 108 13.41 7.90 3.76
C LYS A 108 14.14 7.03 2.71
N PRO A 109 15.04 7.59 1.92
CA PRO A 109 15.88 6.79 1.01
C PRO A 109 16.68 5.70 1.74
N SER A 110 17.04 5.93 3.02
CA SER A 110 17.70 4.95 3.89
C SER A 110 16.84 3.71 4.22
N GLY A 111 15.52 3.77 4.02
CA GLY A 111 14.57 2.73 4.42
C GLY A 111 13.88 2.97 5.75
N GLU A 112 14.36 3.92 6.56
CA GLU A 112 13.74 4.32 7.82
C GLU A 112 12.39 5.00 7.55
N ILE A 113 11.36 4.66 8.33
CA ILE A 113 10.03 5.26 8.22
C ILE A 113 10.04 6.62 8.94
N ILE A 114 9.46 7.62 8.31
CA ILE A 114 9.26 8.94 8.91
C ILE A 114 8.07 8.84 9.87
N GLU A 115 8.28 9.21 11.14
CA GLU A 115 7.26 9.11 12.19
C GLU A 115 6.03 9.97 11.93
N HIS A 116 6.21 11.09 11.22
CA HIS A 116 5.10 11.97 10.87
C HIS A 116 4.45 11.49 9.57
N PRO A 117 3.19 11.04 9.58
CA PRO A 117 2.49 10.59 8.39
C PRO A 117 2.08 11.77 7.52
N ILE A 118 1.76 11.49 6.26
CA ILE A 118 1.07 12.43 5.38
C ILE A 118 -0.43 12.21 5.57
N GLU A 119 -1.10 13.18 6.19
CA GLU A 119 -2.52 13.14 6.52
C GLU A 119 -3.40 13.46 5.31
N SER A 120 -2.87 14.30 4.42
CA SER A 120 -3.59 14.71 3.21
C SER A 120 -3.68 13.57 2.19
N CYS A 121 -4.74 13.59 1.39
CA CYS A 121 -4.88 12.75 0.21
C CYS A 121 -4.67 13.58 -1.07
N PHE A 122 -4.51 12.91 -2.21
CA PHE A 122 -4.31 13.63 -3.48
C PHE A 122 -5.52 14.46 -3.89
N ARG A 123 -6.73 14.05 -3.52
CA ARG A 123 -7.95 14.81 -3.81
C ARG A 123 -7.98 16.16 -3.08
N GLU A 124 -7.57 16.18 -1.81
CA GLU A 124 -7.51 17.40 -0.98
C GLU A 124 -6.33 18.28 -1.37
N GLY A 125 -5.28 17.68 -1.93
CA GLY A 125 -4.01 18.33 -2.22
C GLY A 125 -3.03 18.22 -1.06
N LEU A 126 -1.74 18.15 -1.37
CA LEU A 126 -0.66 18.04 -0.38
C LEU A 126 -0.13 19.44 -0.05
N SER A 127 0.25 19.64 1.20
CA SER A 127 1.05 20.79 1.60
C SER A 127 2.45 20.73 0.97
N VAL A 128 3.18 21.86 0.95
CA VAL A 128 4.53 21.91 0.38
C VAL A 128 5.48 20.94 1.09
N LEU A 129 5.37 20.82 2.41
CA LEU A 129 6.19 19.92 3.21
C LEU A 129 5.86 18.45 2.91
N GLU A 130 4.59 18.10 2.89
CA GLU A 130 4.12 16.76 2.57
C GLU A 130 4.52 16.32 1.14
N TYR A 131 4.42 17.27 0.19
CA TYR A 131 4.89 17.03 -1.17
C TYR A 131 6.40 16.76 -1.20
N PHE A 132 7.20 17.55 -0.48
CA PHE A 132 8.65 17.35 -0.40
C PHE A 132 9.01 15.98 0.19
N ILE A 133 8.38 15.60 1.30
CA ILE A 133 8.55 14.26 1.91
C ILE A 133 8.18 13.15 0.92
N SER A 134 7.11 13.34 0.18
CA SER A 134 6.64 12.40 -0.84
C SER A 134 7.63 12.18 -1.98
N THR A 135 8.39 13.20 -2.36
CA THR A 135 9.36 13.10 -3.46
C THR A 135 10.52 12.16 -3.17
N HIS A 136 10.87 11.97 -1.89
CA HIS A 136 11.92 11.00 -1.51
C HIS A 136 11.51 9.57 -1.88
N GLY A 137 10.28 9.19 -1.53
CA GLY A 137 9.74 7.86 -1.88
C GLY A 137 9.59 7.68 -3.40
N ALA A 138 9.08 8.70 -4.09
CA ALA A 138 8.95 8.66 -5.54
C ALA A 138 10.30 8.48 -6.26
N ARG A 139 11.32 9.24 -5.86
CA ARG A 139 12.68 9.12 -6.42
C ARG A 139 13.28 7.74 -6.17
N LYS A 140 13.16 7.23 -4.95
CA LYS A 140 13.60 5.87 -4.61
C LYS A 140 12.90 4.83 -5.45
N GLY A 141 11.57 4.91 -5.57
CA GLY A 141 10.77 3.98 -6.37
C GLY A 141 11.17 3.97 -7.85
N LEU A 142 11.47 5.13 -8.43
CA LEU A 142 11.95 5.22 -9.82
C LEU A 142 13.33 4.56 -9.98
N ALA A 143 14.26 4.80 -9.06
CA ALA A 143 15.59 4.20 -9.08
C ALA A 143 15.51 2.67 -8.88
N ASP A 144 14.74 2.21 -7.89
CA ASP A 144 14.55 0.78 -7.62
C ASP A 144 13.93 0.05 -8.81
N THR A 145 12.95 0.64 -9.47
CA THR A 145 12.34 0.08 -10.68
C THR A 145 13.37 -0.10 -11.80
N ALA A 146 14.21 0.89 -12.04
CA ALA A 146 15.25 0.82 -13.08
C ALA A 146 16.26 -0.30 -12.79
N ILE A 147 16.72 -0.41 -11.53
CA ILE A 147 17.70 -1.42 -11.11
C ILE A 147 17.09 -2.84 -11.17
N LYS A 148 15.86 -3.00 -10.64
CA LYS A 148 15.16 -4.29 -10.63
C LYS A 148 14.88 -4.78 -12.04
N THR A 149 14.54 -3.90 -12.97
CA THR A 149 14.32 -4.24 -14.39
C THR A 149 15.60 -4.82 -15.02
N ALA A 150 16.75 -4.19 -14.81
CA ALA A 150 18.02 -4.68 -15.31
C ALA A 150 18.41 -6.03 -14.70
N SER A 151 18.26 -6.19 -13.38
CA SER A 151 18.55 -7.42 -12.65
C SER A 151 17.66 -8.59 -13.12
N SER A 152 16.35 -8.33 -13.26
CA SER A 152 15.40 -9.32 -13.77
C SER A 152 15.71 -9.74 -15.22
N GLY A 153 16.07 -8.78 -16.07
CA GLY A 153 16.46 -9.06 -17.44
C GLY A 153 17.72 -9.93 -17.53
N TYR A 154 18.72 -9.65 -16.70
CA TYR A 154 19.93 -10.45 -16.64
C TYR A 154 19.68 -11.88 -16.12
N LEU A 155 18.85 -12.04 -15.08
CA LEU A 155 18.43 -13.34 -14.56
C LEU A 155 17.68 -14.13 -15.62
N THR A 156 16.71 -13.52 -16.30
CA THR A 156 15.94 -14.15 -17.38
C THR A 156 16.85 -14.65 -18.49
N ARG A 157 17.83 -13.84 -18.93
CA ARG A 157 18.79 -14.24 -19.93
C ARG A 157 19.60 -15.46 -19.49
N LYS A 158 20.11 -15.48 -18.27
CA LYS A 158 20.84 -16.63 -17.72
C LYS A 158 19.99 -17.91 -17.70
N LEU A 159 18.73 -17.78 -17.27
CA LEU A 159 17.82 -18.92 -17.24
C LEU A 159 17.52 -19.46 -18.64
N VAL A 160 17.34 -18.56 -19.61
CA VAL A 160 17.14 -18.96 -21.00
C VAL A 160 18.40 -19.67 -21.57
N ASP A 161 19.58 -19.11 -21.31
CA ASP A 161 20.85 -19.69 -21.77
C ASP A 161 21.09 -21.12 -21.22
N VAL A 162 20.66 -21.39 -19.98
CA VAL A 162 20.76 -22.71 -19.35
C VAL A 162 19.64 -23.65 -19.80
N ALA A 163 18.42 -23.15 -19.99
CA ALA A 163 17.26 -23.98 -20.27
C ALA A 163 16.97 -24.21 -21.75
N GLN A 164 17.63 -23.49 -22.67
CA GLN A 164 17.35 -23.57 -24.11
C GLN A 164 17.55 -24.97 -24.71
N ASP A 165 18.45 -25.76 -24.14
CA ASP A 165 18.75 -27.11 -24.61
C ASP A 165 17.85 -28.19 -23.96
N ILE A 166 16.99 -27.79 -23.00
CA ILE A 166 16.11 -28.72 -22.31
C ILE A 166 14.84 -28.92 -23.14
N MET A 167 14.60 -30.14 -23.58
CA MET A 167 13.40 -30.52 -24.33
C MET A 167 12.48 -31.38 -23.45
N ILE A 168 11.19 -31.02 -23.42
CA ILE A 168 10.18 -31.86 -22.78
C ILE A 168 9.87 -33.01 -23.71
N THR A 169 10.23 -34.24 -23.32
CA THR A 169 10.06 -35.44 -24.11
C THR A 169 8.84 -36.29 -23.70
N VAL A 170 8.33 -36.09 -22.49
CA VAL A 170 7.22 -36.87 -21.92
C VAL A 170 6.20 -35.88 -21.38
N TYR A 171 4.91 -36.11 -21.66
CA TYR A 171 3.82 -35.23 -21.21
C TYR A 171 3.65 -35.26 -19.68
N ASP A 172 3.65 -36.47 -19.12
CA ASP A 172 3.64 -36.72 -17.67
C ASP A 172 4.64 -37.84 -17.35
N CYS A 173 5.51 -37.60 -16.38
CA CYS A 173 6.51 -38.62 -15.99
C CYS A 173 5.99 -39.58 -14.93
N GLU A 174 4.75 -39.46 -14.48
CA GLU A 174 4.06 -40.29 -13.48
C GLU A 174 4.85 -40.51 -12.18
N THR A 175 5.74 -39.58 -11.85
CA THR A 175 6.58 -39.68 -10.63
C THR A 175 5.76 -39.37 -9.38
N LEU A 176 5.91 -40.22 -8.37
CA LEU A 176 5.36 -39.98 -7.02
C LEU A 176 6.30 -39.13 -6.16
N ASN A 177 7.55 -38.89 -6.62
CA ASN A 177 8.52 -38.08 -5.95
C ASN A 177 8.35 -36.62 -6.38
N GLY A 178 7.62 -35.82 -5.60
CA GLY A 178 7.39 -34.39 -5.82
C GLY A 178 8.01 -33.56 -4.72
N VAL A 179 8.03 -32.25 -4.94
CA VAL A 179 8.33 -31.26 -3.89
C VAL A 179 7.03 -30.94 -3.14
N VAL A 180 7.03 -31.18 -1.84
CA VAL A 180 5.87 -30.83 -1.01
C VAL A 180 5.87 -29.31 -0.79
N LYS A 181 4.82 -28.62 -1.26
CA LYS A 181 4.56 -27.22 -0.98
C LYS A 181 3.41 -27.12 0.00
N ASN A 182 3.63 -26.49 1.15
CA ASN A 182 2.56 -26.19 2.09
C ASN A 182 1.85 -24.91 1.63
N SER A 183 0.54 -25.00 1.38
CA SER A 183 -0.26 -23.83 1.04
C SER A 183 -0.40 -22.93 2.27
N GLY A 184 0.45 -21.97 2.46
CA GLY A 184 0.46 -21.06 3.62
C GLY A 184 1.83 -20.45 3.91
N GLU A 185 2.89 -20.95 3.27
CA GLU A 185 4.24 -20.41 3.47
C GLU A 185 4.65 -19.38 2.41
N ASP A 186 3.90 -19.23 1.31
CA ASP A 186 4.31 -18.41 0.17
C ASP A 186 3.83 -16.93 0.24
N ASP A 187 3.00 -16.54 1.22
CA ASP A 187 2.46 -15.17 1.27
C ASP A 187 3.38 -14.13 1.96
N ASN A 188 4.57 -14.53 2.42
CA ASN A 188 5.48 -13.66 3.17
C ASN A 188 6.85 -13.39 2.51
N GLN A 189 7.00 -13.65 1.21
CA GLN A 189 8.23 -13.31 0.48
C GLN A 189 7.92 -12.53 -0.81
N GLU A 190 7.45 -11.28 -0.65
CA GLU A 190 7.63 -10.21 -1.64
C GLU A 190 8.12 -8.94 -0.95
#